data_db97ae7f24a9c50253281608de102ead
#
_entry.id   db97ae7f24a9c50253281608de102ead
#
_cell.length_a   1.000
_cell.length_b   1.000
_cell.length_c   1.000
_cell.angle_alpha   90.00
_cell.angle_beta   90.00
_cell.angle_gamma   90.00
#
_symmetry.space_group_name_H-M   'P 1'
#
loop_
_entity.id
_entity.type
_entity.pdbx_description
1 polymer ?
#
loop_
_entity_poly.entity_id
_entity_poly.type
_entity_poly.pdbx_seq_one_letter_code
_entity_poly.pdbx_strand_id
1 'polypeptide(L)'
;MVYYPYYEDIKMSVKQVIIMRKDLNMRKGKMIAQACHATMKNLLDHSYTNIDLSIAPFLSIELDDDVREWLQSGFTKICLYVDSEADLYTAYQVARDAGLRVSMIEDNGTTEFNGVKTNT
;
A
#
# COMPACT_ATOMS: atom_id res chain seq x y z
N MET A 1 39.80 -3.42 -0.89
CA MET A 1 38.35 -3.52 -1.12
C MET A 1 37.79 -2.15 -1.35
N VAL A 2 37.06 -1.97 -2.41
CA VAL A 2 36.39 -0.70 -2.67
C VAL A 2 34.96 -0.79 -2.13
N TYR A 3 34.60 0.14 -1.29
CA TYR A 3 33.27 0.22 -0.70
C TYR A 3 32.50 1.40 -1.29
N TYR A 4 31.27 1.15 -1.71
CA TYR A 4 30.40 2.15 -2.33
C TYR A 4 29.12 2.32 -1.49
N PRO A 5 29.18 3.09 -0.39
CA PRO A 5 28.04 3.21 0.51
C PRO A 5 26.79 3.77 -0.18
N TYR A 6 26.96 4.69 -1.12
CA TYR A 6 25.84 5.25 -1.86
C TYR A 6 25.11 4.20 -2.73
N TYR A 7 25.84 3.21 -3.24
CA TYR A 7 25.25 2.10 -3.99
C TYR A 7 24.39 1.22 -3.08
N GLU A 8 24.90 0.95 -1.89
CA GLU A 8 24.17 0.22 -0.86
C GLU A 8 22.89 0.99 -0.46
N ASP A 9 22.98 2.29 -0.25
CA ASP A 9 21.85 3.13 0.10
C ASP A 9 20.77 3.12 -0.99
N ILE A 10 21.14 3.20 -2.26
CA ILE A 10 20.21 3.10 -3.40
C ILE A 10 19.58 1.71 -3.44
N LYS A 11 20.37 0.66 -3.28
CA LYS A 11 19.90 -0.72 -3.32
C LYS A 11 18.92 -1.03 -2.21
N MET A 12 19.14 -0.46 -1.03
CA MET A 12 18.33 -0.71 0.17
C MET A 12 17.17 0.29 0.33
N SER A 13 17.01 1.22 -0.60
CA SER A 13 15.93 2.19 -0.54
C SER A 13 14.57 1.49 -0.76
N VAL A 14 13.81 1.35 0.32
CA VAL A 14 12.48 0.76 0.30
C VAL A 14 11.44 1.84 0.02
N LYS A 15 10.50 1.54 -0.85
CA LYS A 15 9.41 2.44 -1.22
C LYS A 15 8.09 1.71 -1.14
N GLN A 16 7.05 2.44 -0.77
CA GLN A 16 5.69 1.94 -0.91
C GLN A 16 5.16 2.38 -2.28
N VAL A 17 4.73 1.42 -3.09
CA VAL A 17 4.15 1.70 -4.41
C VAL A 17 2.63 1.60 -4.29
N ILE A 18 1.96 2.67 -4.70
CA ILE A 18 0.51 2.77 -4.75
C ILE A 18 0.09 2.72 -6.21
N ILE A 19 -0.72 1.74 -6.58
CA ILE A 19 -1.20 1.58 -7.95
C ILE A 19 -2.69 1.85 -7.97
N MET A 20 -3.13 2.72 -8.87
CA MET A 20 -4.49 3.20 -8.95
C MET A 20 -5.07 3.02 -10.35
N ARG A 21 -6.35 2.71 -10.45
CA ARG A 21 -7.05 2.65 -11.73
C ARG A 21 -7.34 4.05 -12.25
N LYS A 22 -6.86 4.32 -13.45
CA LYS A 22 -7.10 5.59 -14.14
C LYS A 22 -8.46 5.60 -14.86
N ASP A 23 -8.93 4.44 -15.30
CA ASP A 23 -10.17 4.28 -16.07
C ASP A 23 -11.43 4.63 -15.28
N LEU A 24 -11.37 4.62 -13.96
CA LEU A 24 -12.53 4.97 -13.11
C LEU A 24 -12.82 6.46 -13.06
N ASN A 25 -11.91 7.31 -13.52
CA ASN A 25 -12.07 8.77 -13.52
C ASN A 25 -12.48 9.32 -12.15
N MET A 26 -11.90 8.78 -11.10
CA MET A 26 -12.18 9.23 -9.74
C MET A 26 -11.80 10.71 -9.57
N ARG A 27 -12.61 11.45 -8.81
CA ARG A 27 -12.25 12.81 -8.41
C ARG A 27 -11.02 12.80 -7.51
N LYS A 28 -10.31 13.91 -7.46
CA LYS A 28 -9.04 14.03 -6.71
C LYS A 28 -9.18 13.59 -5.25
N GLY A 29 -10.23 14.04 -4.57
CA GLY A 29 -10.48 13.66 -3.18
C GLY A 29 -10.68 12.16 -3.00
N LYS A 30 -11.40 11.51 -3.92
CA LYS A 30 -11.59 10.07 -3.91
C LYS A 30 -10.27 9.33 -4.11
N MET A 31 -9.45 9.78 -5.07
CA MET A 31 -8.13 9.19 -5.30
C MET A 31 -7.23 9.29 -4.07
N ILE A 32 -7.21 10.45 -3.42
CA ILE A 32 -6.43 10.66 -2.20
C ILE A 32 -6.90 9.72 -1.09
N ALA A 33 -8.22 9.64 -0.88
CA ALA A 33 -8.79 8.76 0.13
C ALA A 33 -8.43 7.29 -0.12
N GLN A 34 -8.54 6.84 -1.38
CA GLN A 34 -8.20 5.46 -1.75
C GLN A 34 -6.71 5.15 -1.56
N ALA A 35 -5.83 6.09 -1.87
CA ALA A 35 -4.40 5.96 -1.62
C ALA A 35 -4.11 5.83 -0.11
N CYS A 36 -4.75 6.63 0.70
CA CYS A 36 -4.62 6.56 2.16
C CYS A 36 -5.14 5.23 2.71
N HIS A 37 -6.27 4.75 2.19
CA HIS A 37 -6.79 3.43 2.57
C HIS A 37 -5.81 2.32 2.21
N ALA A 38 -5.22 2.36 1.03
CA ALA A 38 -4.26 1.36 0.59
C ALA A 38 -3.02 1.33 1.48
N THR A 39 -2.48 2.48 1.82
CA THR A 39 -1.32 2.61 2.72
C THR A 39 -1.63 2.01 4.09
N MET A 40 -2.75 2.37 4.67
CA MET A 40 -3.14 1.90 6.00
C MET A 40 -3.46 0.41 5.99
N LYS A 41 -4.21 -0.04 5.01
CA LYS A 41 -4.57 -1.46 4.87
C LYS A 41 -3.32 -2.34 4.74
N ASN A 42 -2.33 -1.89 3.99
CA ASN A 42 -1.08 -2.64 3.84
C ASN A 42 -0.35 -2.84 5.18
N LEU A 43 -0.36 -1.84 6.05
CA LEU A 43 0.21 -1.97 7.39
C LEU A 43 -0.60 -2.94 8.26
N LEU A 44 -1.92 -2.91 8.17
CA LEU A 44 -2.80 -3.70 9.03
C LEU A 44 -2.94 -5.14 8.58
N ASP A 45 -3.09 -5.40 7.27
CA ASP A 45 -3.39 -6.73 6.74
C ASP A 45 -2.22 -7.70 6.84
N HIS A 46 -1.00 -7.21 6.69
CA HIS A 46 0.21 -8.04 6.59
C HIS A 46 1.06 -8.02 7.85
N SER A 47 0.57 -7.41 8.90
CA SER A 47 1.22 -7.37 10.20
C SER A 47 0.32 -7.99 11.24
N TYR A 48 0.93 -8.58 12.25
CA TYR A 48 0.19 -8.97 13.43
C TYR A 48 -0.25 -7.71 14.16
N THR A 49 -1.55 -7.58 14.40
CA THR A 49 -2.10 -6.43 15.11
C THR A 49 -2.75 -6.90 16.41
N ASN A 50 -2.49 -6.16 17.47
CA ASN A 50 -3.11 -6.38 18.78
C ASN A 50 -3.74 -5.07 19.25
N ILE A 51 -5.04 -5.11 19.53
CA ILE A 51 -5.78 -3.98 20.08
C ILE A 51 -6.29 -4.39 21.44
N ASP A 52 -5.74 -3.80 22.48
CA ASP A 52 -6.18 -4.02 23.85
C ASP A 52 -6.91 -2.77 24.34
N LEU A 53 -8.22 -2.90 24.54
CA LEU A 53 -9.08 -1.82 25.01
C LEU A 53 -9.30 -1.87 26.54
N SER A 54 -8.76 -2.88 27.22
CA SER A 54 -9.00 -3.09 28.66
C SER A 54 -8.07 -2.27 29.57
N ILE A 55 -6.84 -1.97 29.09
CA ILE A 55 -5.83 -1.26 29.89
C ILE A 55 -5.73 0.18 29.42
N ALA A 56 -5.30 0.37 28.20
CA ALA A 56 -5.27 1.64 27.47
C ALA A 56 -5.40 1.31 26.00
N PRO A 57 -6.28 1.96 25.25
CA PRO A 57 -6.43 1.63 23.82
C PRO A 57 -5.13 1.96 23.08
N PHE A 58 -4.50 0.94 22.52
CA PHE A 58 -3.33 1.09 21.68
C PHE A 58 -3.35 0.04 20.58
N LEU A 59 -2.69 0.38 19.45
CA LEU A 59 -2.48 -0.51 18.34
C LEU A 59 -1.02 -0.93 18.30
N SER A 60 -0.76 -2.23 18.34
CA SER A 60 0.57 -2.80 18.18
C SER A 60 0.67 -3.48 16.82
N ILE A 61 1.65 -3.11 16.02
CA ILE A 61 1.86 -3.66 14.68
C ILE A 61 3.24 -4.29 14.64
N GLU A 62 3.30 -5.56 14.28
CA GLU A 62 4.56 -6.23 14.02
C GLU A 62 5.05 -5.85 12.62
N LEU A 63 6.29 -5.38 12.54
CA LEU A 63 6.89 -4.90 11.29
C LEU A 63 7.89 -5.93 10.76
N ASP A 64 7.83 -6.22 9.47
CA ASP A 64 8.94 -6.87 8.79
C ASP A 64 10.11 -5.90 8.54
N ASP A 65 11.24 -6.41 8.08
CA ASP A 65 12.44 -5.59 7.89
C ASP A 65 12.24 -4.47 6.87
N ASP A 66 11.52 -4.74 5.79
CA ASP A 66 11.27 -3.75 4.74
C ASP A 66 10.40 -2.61 5.23
N VAL A 67 9.32 -2.92 5.93
CA VAL A 67 8.41 -1.90 6.48
C VAL A 67 9.11 -1.06 7.54
N ARG A 68 9.91 -1.70 8.39
CA ARG A 68 10.69 -0.98 9.40
C ARG A 68 11.66 0.00 8.74
N GLU A 69 12.40 -0.45 7.74
CA GLU A 69 13.32 0.41 6.99
C GLU A 69 12.59 1.57 6.32
N TRP A 70 11.46 1.27 5.67
CA TRP A 70 10.64 2.28 5.02
C TRP A 70 10.16 3.36 6.00
N LEU A 71 9.67 2.97 7.17
CA LEU A 71 9.23 3.92 8.20
C LEU A 71 10.37 4.77 8.73
N GLN A 72 11.57 4.20 8.87
CA GLN A 72 12.74 4.91 9.38
C GLN A 72 13.39 5.81 8.34
N SER A 73 13.22 5.52 7.05
CA SER A 73 13.85 6.26 5.95
C SER A 73 13.00 7.37 5.34
N GLY A 74 11.84 7.68 5.92
CA GLY A 74 11.00 8.78 5.47
C GLY A 74 9.75 8.37 4.71
N PHE A 75 9.41 7.09 4.73
CA PHE A 75 8.18 6.48 4.18
C PHE A 75 7.80 6.96 2.78
N THR A 76 8.78 6.95 1.90
CA THR A 76 8.62 7.36 0.49
C THR A 76 7.55 6.54 -0.21
N LYS A 77 6.70 7.21 -0.97
CA LYS A 77 5.63 6.61 -1.75
C LYS A 77 5.78 6.96 -3.22
N ILE A 78 5.46 6.01 -4.08
CA ILE A 78 5.38 6.20 -5.52
C ILE A 78 3.98 5.85 -5.98
N CYS A 79 3.34 6.75 -6.72
CA CYS A 79 2.01 6.53 -7.27
C CYS A 79 2.10 6.23 -8.75
N LEU A 80 1.52 5.11 -9.17
CA LEU A 80 1.45 4.64 -10.54
C LEU A 80 0.01 4.41 -10.94
N TYR A 81 -0.24 4.29 -12.24
CA TYR A 81 -1.57 4.04 -12.79
C TYR A 81 -1.63 2.74 -13.57
N VAL A 82 -2.82 2.19 -13.61
CA VAL A 82 -3.23 1.17 -14.59
C VAL A 82 -4.52 1.62 -15.25
N ASP A 83 -4.83 1.07 -16.43
CA ASP A 83 -5.96 1.52 -17.23
C ASP A 83 -7.19 0.61 -17.15
N SER A 84 -7.14 -0.44 -16.34
CA SER A 84 -8.25 -1.38 -16.20
C SER A 84 -8.19 -2.13 -14.87
N GLU A 85 -9.31 -2.72 -14.48
CA GLU A 85 -9.36 -3.64 -13.34
C GLU A 85 -8.47 -4.87 -13.57
N ALA A 86 -8.46 -5.40 -14.79
CA ALA A 86 -7.61 -6.54 -15.14
C ALA A 86 -6.13 -6.23 -14.94
N ASP A 87 -5.68 -5.04 -15.34
CA ASP A 87 -4.30 -4.62 -15.14
C ASP A 87 -3.97 -4.44 -13.66
N LEU A 88 -4.89 -3.89 -12.88
CA LEU A 88 -4.73 -3.77 -11.43
C LEU A 88 -4.56 -5.15 -10.79
N TYR A 89 -5.41 -6.09 -11.17
CA TYR A 89 -5.35 -7.45 -10.66
C TYR A 89 -4.06 -8.17 -11.06
N THR A 90 -3.59 -7.96 -12.29
CA THR A 90 -2.31 -8.49 -12.76
C THR A 90 -1.15 -7.94 -11.92
N ALA A 91 -1.11 -6.65 -11.67
CA ALA A 91 -0.08 -6.05 -10.81
C ALA A 91 -0.12 -6.63 -9.40
N TYR A 92 -1.31 -6.82 -8.84
CA TYR A 92 -1.49 -7.45 -7.54
C TYR A 92 -0.93 -8.87 -7.51
N GLN A 93 -1.25 -9.69 -8.51
CA GLN A 93 -0.76 -11.07 -8.60
C GLN A 93 0.76 -11.14 -8.76
N VAL A 94 1.32 -10.29 -9.59
CA VAL A 94 2.79 -10.23 -9.79
C VAL A 94 3.49 -9.90 -8.47
N ALA A 95 2.99 -8.91 -7.74
CA ALA A 95 3.55 -8.53 -6.44
C ALA A 95 3.42 -9.67 -5.42
N ARG A 96 2.27 -10.31 -5.38
CA ARG A 96 2.01 -11.44 -4.48
C ARG A 96 2.91 -12.63 -4.78
N ASP A 97 3.05 -12.98 -6.06
CA ASP A 97 3.89 -14.11 -6.49
C ASP A 97 5.38 -13.86 -6.24
N ALA A 98 5.79 -12.58 -6.24
CA ALA A 98 7.14 -12.17 -5.87
C ALA A 98 7.38 -12.15 -4.35
N GLY A 99 6.39 -12.51 -3.54
CA GLY A 99 6.49 -12.50 -2.08
C GLY A 99 6.44 -11.10 -1.45
N LEU A 100 6.01 -10.10 -2.21
CA LEU A 100 5.90 -8.75 -1.70
C LEU A 100 4.65 -8.58 -0.83
N ARG A 101 4.75 -7.66 0.11
CA ARG A 101 3.63 -7.25 0.95
C ARG A 101 2.67 -6.40 0.12
N VAL A 102 1.50 -6.93 -0.20
CA VAL A 102 0.55 -6.29 -1.10
C VAL A 102 -0.87 -6.35 -0.54
N SER A 103 -1.64 -5.28 -0.75
CA SER A 103 -3.05 -5.20 -0.36
C SER A 103 -3.88 -4.59 -1.47
N MET A 104 -5.11 -5.04 -1.62
CA MET A 104 -6.09 -4.53 -2.58
C MET A 104 -7.20 -3.81 -1.85
N ILE A 105 -7.57 -2.63 -2.33
CA ILE A 105 -8.73 -1.90 -1.82
C ILE A 105 -9.94 -2.20 -2.69
N GLU A 106 -11.01 -2.65 -2.06
CA GLU A 106 -12.34 -2.73 -2.66
C GLU A 106 -13.19 -1.60 -2.08
N ASP A 107 -13.64 -0.70 -2.93
CA ASP A 107 -14.57 0.35 -2.54
C ASP A 107 -15.99 -0.19 -2.53
N ASN A 108 -16.80 0.20 -1.55
CA ASN A 108 -18.20 -0.23 -1.47
C ASN A 108 -19.12 0.44 -2.50
N GLY A 109 -18.61 1.44 -3.21
CA GLY A 109 -19.35 2.13 -4.28
C GLY A 109 -20.31 3.22 -3.81
N THR A 110 -20.31 3.57 -2.52
CA THR A 110 -21.32 4.50 -1.96
C THR A 110 -21.20 5.92 -2.51
N THR A 111 -19.99 6.36 -2.83
CA THR A 111 -19.75 7.76 -3.21
C THR A 111 -19.64 8.01 -4.71
N GLU A 112 -19.02 7.12 -5.48
CA GLU A 112 -18.74 7.38 -6.90
C GLU A 112 -19.10 6.26 -7.87
N PHE A 113 -19.37 5.04 -7.40
CA PHE A 113 -19.54 3.88 -8.28
C PHE A 113 -20.97 3.32 -8.28
N ASN A 114 -21.95 4.17 -8.05
CA ASN A 114 -23.38 3.83 -8.09
C ASN A 114 -23.76 2.62 -7.22
N GLY A 115 -23.15 2.49 -6.05
CA GLY A 115 -23.40 1.37 -5.14
C GLY A 115 -22.72 0.07 -5.53
N VAL A 116 -21.91 0.05 -6.58
CA VAL A 116 -21.18 -1.15 -7.03
C VAL A 116 -19.84 -1.25 -6.35
N LYS A 117 -19.56 -2.39 -5.72
CA LYS A 117 -18.24 -2.68 -5.15
C LYS A 117 -17.20 -2.72 -6.25
N THR A 118 -16.09 -2.01 -6.07
CA THR A 118 -15.12 -1.79 -7.12
C THR A 118 -13.71 -1.83 -6.57
N ASN A 119 -12.85 -2.65 -7.18
CA ASN A 119 -11.42 -2.65 -6.88
C ASN A 119 -10.78 -1.39 -7.47
N THR A 120 -10.10 -0.62 -6.67
CA THR A 120 -9.57 0.70 -7.03
C THR A 120 -8.05 0.81 -6.90
#